data_e4ebbc5cc668c5f72ea86c445d3eb39f
#
_entry.id   e4ebbc5cc668c5f72ea86c445d3eb39f
#
_cell.length_a   1.000
_cell.length_b   1.000
_cell.length_c   1.000
_cell.angle_alpha   90.00
_cell.angle_beta   90.00
_cell.angle_gamma   90.00
#
_symmetry.space_group_name_H-M   'P 1'
#
loop_
_entity.id
_entity.type
_entity.pdbx_description
1 polymer ?
#
loop_
_entity_poly.entity_id
_entity_poly.type
_entity_poly.pdbx_seq_one_letter_code
_entity_poly.pdbx_strand_id
1 'polypeptide(L)'
;MEKAYRKIIEECGEDLSRPGLVDTPKRAAKAMQFLTRGYQQDLDTVINNALFPSDSREMVIVKDIELYSMCEHHLLPFIGKAHVAYIPDGKVIGLSKIARIVDMFARRMQIQEQLTLEIAETIRDVTGAEGAGVIIEAKHMCMMMRGVEKQNSSMKTSSMLGIFRTNQSTRAEFLSLVGS
;
A
#
# COMPACT_ATOMS: atom_id res chain seq x y z
N MET A 1 -14.48 -16.13 -10.35
CA MET A 1 -14.60 -15.46 -9.05
C MET A 1 -16.02 -15.56 -8.48
N GLU A 2 -17.09 -15.16 -9.19
CA GLU A 2 -18.48 -15.27 -8.70
C GLU A 2 -18.89 -16.70 -8.26
N LYS A 3 -18.57 -17.72 -9.09
CA LYS A 3 -18.82 -19.13 -8.75
C LYS A 3 -18.10 -19.58 -7.48
N ALA A 4 -16.88 -19.05 -7.24
CA ALA A 4 -16.13 -19.37 -6.02
C ALA A 4 -16.81 -18.75 -4.79
N TYR A 5 -17.29 -17.50 -4.87
CA TYR A 5 -18.03 -16.88 -3.77
C TYR A 5 -19.36 -17.59 -3.49
N ARG A 6 -20.08 -18.05 -4.52
CA ARG A 6 -21.26 -18.89 -4.33
C ARG A 6 -20.93 -20.11 -3.48
N LYS A 7 -19.87 -20.83 -3.85
CA LYS A 7 -19.44 -22.04 -3.13
C LYS A 7 -19.03 -21.72 -1.67
N ILE A 8 -18.30 -20.62 -1.46
CA ILE A 8 -17.90 -20.19 -0.10
C ILE A 8 -19.15 -19.95 0.77
N ILE A 9 -20.16 -19.26 0.25
CA ILE A 9 -21.38 -18.93 1.00
C ILE A 9 -22.14 -20.23 1.37
N GLU A 10 -22.24 -21.18 0.43
CA GLU A 10 -22.85 -22.49 0.65
C GLU A 10 -22.08 -23.29 1.73
N GLU A 11 -20.76 -23.32 1.67
CA GLU A 11 -19.93 -24.01 2.67
C GLU A 11 -19.97 -23.36 4.07
N CYS A 12 -20.31 -22.06 4.13
CA CYS A 12 -20.61 -21.39 5.41
C CYS A 12 -21.97 -21.77 6.00
N GLY A 13 -22.78 -22.57 5.28
CA GLY A 13 -24.09 -23.01 5.73
C GLY A 13 -25.23 -22.03 5.45
N GLU A 14 -25.03 -21.06 4.56
CA GLU A 14 -26.03 -20.03 4.22
C GLU A 14 -26.87 -20.41 3.01
N ASP A 15 -28.14 -19.95 3.03
CA ASP A 15 -29.07 -20.11 1.92
C ASP A 15 -28.95 -18.95 0.92
N LEU A 16 -28.46 -19.25 -0.28
CA LEU A 16 -28.32 -18.27 -1.37
C LEU A 16 -29.63 -17.76 -1.94
N SER A 17 -30.79 -18.39 -1.61
CA SER A 17 -32.12 -17.89 -2.00
C SER A 17 -32.61 -16.76 -1.10
N ARG A 18 -31.97 -16.55 0.05
CA ARG A 18 -32.26 -15.46 0.98
C ARG A 18 -32.08 -14.09 0.29
N PRO A 19 -33.07 -13.17 0.33
CA PRO A 19 -33.03 -11.92 -0.45
C PRO A 19 -31.75 -11.10 -0.29
N GLY A 20 -31.13 -11.12 0.91
CA GLY A 20 -29.88 -10.43 1.17
C GLY A 20 -28.65 -11.06 0.50
N LEU A 21 -28.71 -12.34 0.11
CA LEU A 21 -27.59 -13.11 -0.44
C LEU A 21 -27.66 -13.38 -1.94
N VAL A 22 -28.81 -13.19 -2.58
CA VAL A 22 -29.02 -13.48 -4.02
C VAL A 22 -27.93 -12.85 -4.90
N ASP A 23 -27.60 -11.57 -4.66
CA ASP A 23 -26.60 -10.84 -5.41
C ASP A 23 -25.19 -10.87 -4.78
N THR A 24 -25.02 -11.46 -3.60
CA THR A 24 -23.75 -11.41 -2.85
C THR A 24 -22.57 -12.01 -3.61
N PRO A 25 -22.69 -13.17 -4.30
CA PRO A 25 -21.58 -13.71 -5.07
C PRO A 25 -21.04 -12.73 -6.13
N LYS A 26 -21.92 -12.03 -6.82
CA LYS A 26 -21.58 -11.02 -7.83
C LYS A 26 -20.94 -9.77 -7.20
N ARG A 27 -21.53 -9.28 -6.10
CA ARG A 27 -21.02 -8.11 -5.37
C ARG A 27 -19.65 -8.39 -4.77
N ALA A 28 -19.47 -9.55 -4.15
CA ALA A 28 -18.19 -9.96 -3.56
C ALA A 28 -17.09 -10.14 -4.62
N ALA A 29 -17.45 -10.73 -5.77
CA ALA A 29 -16.52 -10.84 -6.89
C ALA A 29 -16.04 -9.48 -7.40
N LYS A 30 -16.96 -8.51 -7.58
CA LYS A 30 -16.61 -7.14 -7.99
C LYS A 30 -15.75 -6.42 -6.93
N ALA A 31 -16.09 -6.59 -5.65
CA ALA A 31 -15.31 -6.02 -4.56
C ALA A 31 -13.87 -6.55 -4.56
N MET A 32 -13.68 -7.86 -4.69
CA MET A 32 -12.35 -8.47 -4.76
C MET A 32 -11.58 -8.01 -5.99
N GLN A 33 -12.22 -7.92 -7.16
CA GLN A 33 -11.57 -7.37 -8.37
C GLN A 33 -11.08 -5.93 -8.14
N PHE A 34 -11.87 -5.10 -7.48
CA PHE A 34 -11.48 -3.73 -7.13
C PHE A 34 -10.32 -3.71 -6.14
N LEU A 35 -10.38 -4.55 -5.11
CA LEU A 35 -9.34 -4.63 -4.07
C LEU A 35 -8.02 -5.22 -4.58
N THR A 36 -8.03 -5.93 -5.71
CA THR A 36 -6.84 -6.52 -6.33
C THR A 36 -6.51 -5.93 -7.70
N ARG A 37 -7.06 -4.77 -8.03
CA ARG A 37 -6.86 -4.10 -9.34
C ARG A 37 -5.40 -3.71 -9.62
N GLY A 38 -4.56 -3.61 -8.58
CA GLY A 38 -3.16 -3.29 -8.70
C GLY A 38 -2.34 -4.29 -9.53
N TYR A 39 -2.82 -5.54 -9.67
CA TYR A 39 -2.22 -6.52 -10.58
C TYR A 39 -2.42 -6.19 -12.06
N GLN A 40 -3.41 -5.36 -12.38
CA GLN A 40 -3.77 -4.98 -13.75
C GLN A 40 -3.24 -3.59 -14.12
N GLN A 41 -2.60 -2.90 -13.19
CA GLN A 41 -2.04 -1.58 -13.41
C GLN A 41 -0.59 -1.68 -13.86
N ASP A 42 -0.24 -0.84 -14.81
CA ASP A 42 1.10 -0.65 -15.30
C ASP A 42 1.71 0.62 -14.70
N LEU A 43 2.98 0.54 -14.28
CA LEU A 43 3.67 1.62 -13.59
C LEU A 43 3.83 2.86 -14.48
N ASP A 44 4.19 2.68 -15.76
CA ASP A 44 4.38 3.79 -16.70
C ASP A 44 3.07 4.55 -16.92
N THR A 45 1.95 3.83 -17.00
CA THR A 45 0.61 4.41 -17.06
C THR A 45 0.26 5.18 -15.80
N VAL A 46 0.63 4.66 -14.62
CA VAL A 46 0.40 5.34 -13.35
C VAL A 46 1.20 6.63 -13.26
N ILE A 47 2.47 6.62 -13.66
CA ILE A 47 3.35 7.81 -13.67
C ILE A 47 2.90 8.81 -14.72
N ASN A 48 2.54 8.34 -15.92
CA ASN A 48 2.02 9.15 -17.03
C ASN A 48 2.84 10.42 -17.29
N ASN A 49 4.15 10.25 -17.49
CA ASN A 49 5.11 11.34 -17.79
C ASN A 49 5.16 12.47 -16.74
N ALA A 50 4.68 12.26 -15.51
CA ALA A 50 4.69 13.28 -14.47
C ALA A 50 6.01 13.33 -13.68
N LEU A 51 7.12 13.32 -14.40
CA LEU A 51 8.47 13.58 -13.88
C LEU A 51 8.92 14.94 -14.44
N PHE A 52 9.34 15.83 -13.55
CA PHE A 52 9.67 17.21 -13.89
C PHE A 52 11.13 17.50 -13.50
N PRO A 53 11.91 18.18 -14.35
CA PRO A 53 13.24 18.68 -13.95
C PRO A 53 13.16 19.52 -12.69
N SER A 54 14.12 19.35 -11.79
CA SER A 54 14.21 20.13 -10.55
C SER A 54 15.63 20.13 -10.03
N ASP A 55 16.09 21.32 -9.62
CA ASP A 55 17.40 21.51 -8.96
C ASP A 55 17.32 21.28 -7.43
N SER A 56 16.12 20.99 -6.90
CA SER A 56 15.93 20.72 -5.47
C SER A 56 16.69 19.46 -5.06
N ARG A 57 17.37 19.56 -3.93
CA ARG A 57 18.04 18.46 -3.24
C ARG A 57 17.54 18.27 -1.82
N GLU A 58 16.47 18.98 -1.48
CA GLU A 58 15.81 18.86 -0.18
C GLU A 58 14.85 17.65 -0.17
N MET A 59 14.64 17.12 1.02
CA MET A 59 13.71 15.99 1.19
C MET A 59 12.30 16.37 0.77
N VAL A 60 11.74 15.61 -0.14
CA VAL A 60 10.30 15.65 -0.47
C VAL A 60 9.60 14.55 0.31
N ILE A 61 8.56 14.91 1.05
CA ILE A 61 7.79 13.95 1.86
C ILE A 61 6.29 14.10 1.60
N VAL A 62 5.61 12.96 1.45
CA VAL A 62 4.15 12.86 1.41
C VAL A 62 3.69 11.98 2.55
N LYS A 63 2.91 12.57 3.46
CA LYS A 63 2.45 11.92 4.70
C LYS A 63 1.01 11.46 4.59
N ASP A 64 0.67 10.50 5.45
CA ASP A 64 -0.71 10.07 5.71
C ASP A 64 -1.45 9.58 4.45
N ILE A 65 -0.73 8.94 3.53
CA ILE A 65 -1.34 8.33 2.35
C ILE A 65 -2.13 7.11 2.81
N GLU A 66 -3.44 7.19 2.77
CA GLU A 66 -4.33 6.08 3.16
C GLU A 66 -4.08 4.88 2.24
N LEU A 67 -4.03 3.69 2.82
CA LEU A 67 -3.90 2.45 2.08
C LEU A 67 -4.85 1.37 2.57
N TYR A 68 -5.28 0.55 1.62
CA TYR A 68 -6.15 -0.59 1.83
C TYR A 68 -5.57 -1.77 1.06
N SER A 69 -5.19 -2.83 1.75
CA SER A 69 -4.56 -4.00 1.15
C SER A 69 -5.18 -5.29 1.67
N MET A 70 -4.86 -6.40 1.01
CA MET A 70 -5.32 -7.73 1.39
C MET A 70 -4.14 -8.55 1.88
N CYS A 71 -4.23 -9.03 3.12
CA CYS A 71 -3.22 -9.95 3.66
C CYS A 71 -3.19 -11.25 2.82
N GLU A 72 -2.04 -11.60 2.25
CA GLU A 72 -1.92 -12.77 1.38
C GLU A 72 -2.17 -14.10 2.10
N HIS A 73 -1.92 -14.14 3.43
CA HIS A 73 -2.07 -15.35 4.22
C HIS A 73 -3.53 -15.72 4.52
N HIS A 74 -4.42 -14.72 4.60
CA HIS A 74 -5.78 -14.93 5.10
C HIS A 74 -6.87 -14.34 4.20
N LEU A 75 -6.50 -13.57 3.17
CA LEU A 75 -7.42 -12.80 2.34
C LEU A 75 -8.33 -11.86 3.15
N LEU A 76 -7.83 -11.41 4.29
CA LEU A 76 -8.48 -10.39 5.13
C LEU A 76 -7.76 -9.06 4.95
N PRO A 77 -8.46 -7.92 5.07
CA PRO A 77 -7.84 -6.63 4.84
C PRO A 77 -6.85 -6.24 5.93
N PHE A 78 -5.86 -5.44 5.56
CA PHE A 78 -5.17 -4.53 6.46
C PHE A 78 -5.31 -3.11 5.94
N ILE A 79 -5.46 -2.18 6.87
CA ILE A 79 -5.83 -0.79 6.59
C ILE A 79 -4.88 0.10 7.36
N GLY A 80 -4.34 1.09 6.69
CA GLY A 80 -3.37 1.96 7.33
C GLY A 80 -2.99 3.18 6.52
N LYS A 81 -1.80 3.67 6.80
CA LYS A 81 -1.22 4.86 6.18
C LYS A 81 0.22 4.59 5.78
N ALA A 82 0.63 5.16 4.65
CA ALA A 82 2.00 5.21 4.20
C ALA A 82 2.54 6.64 4.28
N HIS A 83 3.81 6.76 4.65
CA HIS A 83 4.58 7.99 4.58
C HIS A 83 5.76 7.70 3.64
N VAL A 84 5.88 8.50 2.60
CA VAL A 84 6.85 8.30 1.52
C VAL A 84 7.72 9.54 1.41
N ALA A 85 9.03 9.36 1.46
CA ALA A 85 9.99 10.43 1.24
C ALA A 85 11.06 10.02 0.24
N TYR A 86 11.64 11.00 -0.45
CA TYR A 86 12.81 10.83 -1.30
C TYR A 86 13.62 12.11 -1.36
N ILE A 87 14.91 12.01 -1.69
CA ILE A 87 15.77 13.16 -1.98
C ILE A 87 15.99 13.20 -3.48
N PRO A 88 15.45 14.21 -4.17
CA PRO A 88 15.58 14.34 -5.62
C PRO A 88 17.02 14.45 -6.09
N ASP A 89 17.31 13.90 -7.28
CA ASP A 89 18.52 14.15 -8.03
C ASP A 89 18.15 14.49 -9.49
N GLY A 90 18.04 15.78 -9.77
CA GLY A 90 17.72 16.34 -11.09
C GLY A 90 16.24 16.29 -11.49
N LYS A 91 15.36 15.56 -10.80
CA LYS A 91 13.93 15.52 -11.12
C LYS A 91 13.06 15.20 -9.91
N VAL A 92 11.82 15.67 -9.96
CA VAL A 92 10.76 15.37 -9.00
C VAL A 92 9.58 14.70 -9.68
N ILE A 93 8.83 13.91 -8.91
CA ILE A 93 7.59 13.26 -9.38
C ILE A 93 6.36 14.05 -8.92
N GLY A 94 5.33 14.10 -9.76
CA GLY A 94 4.08 14.74 -9.40
C GLY A 94 3.47 14.12 -8.13
N LEU A 95 3.05 14.97 -7.19
CA LEU A 95 2.56 14.59 -5.87
C LEU A 95 1.52 13.46 -5.90
N SER A 96 0.51 13.59 -6.77
CA SER A 96 -0.55 12.58 -6.91
C SER A 96 -0.05 11.21 -7.39
N LYS A 97 1.14 11.16 -8.02
CA LYS A 97 1.71 9.91 -8.53
C LYS A 97 2.26 9.05 -7.41
N ILE A 98 2.81 9.68 -6.36
CA ILE A 98 3.27 8.97 -5.16
C ILE A 98 2.09 8.21 -4.52
N ALA A 99 0.96 8.88 -4.31
CA ALA A 99 -0.23 8.24 -3.76
C ALA A 99 -0.78 7.13 -4.68
N ARG A 100 -0.72 7.31 -5.99
CA ARG A 100 -1.15 6.28 -6.97
C ARG A 100 -0.22 5.07 -7.00
N ILE A 101 1.09 5.27 -6.83
CA ILE A 101 2.06 4.17 -6.70
C ILE A 101 1.77 3.36 -5.43
N VAL A 102 1.54 4.04 -4.30
CA VAL A 102 1.14 3.39 -3.04
C VAL A 102 -0.14 2.57 -3.26
N ASP A 103 -1.20 3.15 -3.86
CA ASP A 103 -2.47 2.44 -4.12
C ASP A 103 -2.26 1.26 -5.08
N MET A 104 -1.47 1.41 -6.14
CA MET A 104 -1.19 0.34 -7.10
C MET A 104 -0.59 -0.91 -6.41
N PHE A 105 0.40 -0.73 -5.53
CA PHE A 105 1.00 -1.84 -4.80
C PHE A 105 0.10 -2.34 -3.67
N ALA A 106 -0.60 -1.46 -2.97
CA ALA A 106 -1.51 -1.84 -1.89
C ALA A 106 -2.71 -2.67 -2.40
N ARG A 107 -3.22 -2.37 -3.61
CA ARG A 107 -4.34 -3.12 -4.22
C ARG A 107 -3.90 -4.47 -4.81
N ARG A 108 -3.21 -5.26 -3.99
CA ARG A 108 -2.75 -6.63 -4.27
C ARG A 108 -2.90 -7.48 -3.02
N MET A 109 -2.63 -8.79 -3.13
CA MET A 109 -2.40 -9.63 -1.98
C MET A 109 -0.97 -9.38 -1.51
N GLN A 110 -0.78 -8.91 -0.28
CA GLN A 110 0.49 -8.39 0.21
C GLN A 110 0.85 -8.89 1.61
N ILE A 111 2.13 -8.87 1.91
CA ILE A 111 2.65 -8.73 3.27
C ILE A 111 3.20 -7.31 3.42
N GLN A 112 2.99 -6.72 4.59
CA GLN A 112 3.27 -5.29 4.79
C GLN A 112 4.74 -4.92 4.58
N GLU A 113 5.67 -5.79 4.95
CA GLU A 113 7.11 -5.61 4.78
C GLU A 113 7.49 -5.51 3.30
N GLN A 114 6.96 -6.42 2.47
CA GLN A 114 7.20 -6.42 1.03
C GLN A 114 6.57 -5.21 0.35
N LEU A 115 5.33 -4.87 0.72
CA LEU A 115 4.65 -3.66 0.24
C LEU A 115 5.50 -2.40 0.51
N THR A 116 6.05 -2.30 1.72
CA THR A 116 6.88 -1.16 2.13
C THR A 116 8.16 -1.06 1.28
N LEU A 117 8.79 -2.19 0.99
CA LEU A 117 9.99 -2.27 0.17
C LEU A 117 9.69 -1.93 -1.29
N GLU A 118 8.66 -2.54 -1.88
CA GLU A 118 8.27 -2.30 -3.29
C GLU A 118 7.98 -0.82 -3.57
N ILE A 119 7.29 -0.14 -2.65
CA ILE A 119 7.04 1.29 -2.78
C ILE A 119 8.35 2.08 -2.73
N ALA A 120 9.24 1.78 -1.79
CA ALA A 120 10.50 2.49 -1.63
C ALA A 120 11.42 2.32 -2.86
N GLU A 121 11.55 1.10 -3.36
CA GLU A 121 12.32 0.79 -4.57
C GLU A 121 11.75 1.51 -5.78
N THR A 122 10.45 1.42 -5.98
CA THR A 122 9.77 2.08 -7.11
C THR A 122 9.97 3.60 -7.10
N ILE A 123 9.78 4.25 -5.96
CA ILE A 123 9.97 5.70 -5.85
C ILE A 123 11.42 6.08 -6.17
N ARG A 124 12.41 5.39 -5.60
CA ARG A 124 13.83 5.62 -5.89
C ARG A 124 14.14 5.45 -7.38
N ASP A 125 13.71 4.35 -7.97
CA ASP A 125 14.08 3.97 -9.33
C ASP A 125 13.40 4.88 -10.38
N VAL A 126 12.13 5.20 -10.20
CA VAL A 126 11.38 6.10 -11.10
C VAL A 126 11.94 7.53 -11.06
N THR A 127 12.25 8.02 -9.87
CA THR A 127 12.78 9.39 -9.73
C THR A 127 14.27 9.49 -9.95
N GLY A 128 15.01 8.39 -9.89
CA GLY A 128 16.48 8.40 -9.87
C GLY A 128 17.02 9.08 -8.61
N ALA A 129 16.26 9.11 -7.52
CA ALA A 129 16.60 9.81 -6.28
C ALA A 129 17.86 9.25 -5.59
N GLU A 130 18.57 10.08 -4.85
CA GLU A 130 19.72 9.68 -4.00
C GLU A 130 19.31 8.63 -2.96
N GLY A 131 18.04 8.57 -2.62
CA GLY A 131 17.43 7.57 -1.75
C GLY A 131 15.94 7.80 -1.56
N ALA A 132 15.30 6.80 -0.97
CA ALA A 132 13.90 6.85 -0.60
C ALA A 132 13.69 6.24 0.79
N GLY A 133 12.71 6.77 1.52
CA GLY A 133 12.25 6.27 2.80
C GLY A 133 10.75 6.04 2.77
N VAL A 134 10.30 4.87 3.21
CA VAL A 134 8.87 4.57 3.34
C VAL A 134 8.61 3.98 4.72
N ILE A 135 7.55 4.47 5.36
CA ILE A 135 7.01 3.90 6.60
C ILE A 135 5.53 3.60 6.36
N ILE A 136 5.11 2.40 6.72
CA ILE A 136 3.70 2.02 6.73
C ILE A 136 3.29 1.66 8.15
N GLU A 137 2.18 2.21 8.60
CA GLU A 137 1.50 1.81 9.83
C GLU A 137 0.11 1.30 9.48
N ALA A 138 -0.21 0.06 9.87
CA ALA A 138 -1.50 -0.54 9.55
C ALA A 138 -2.03 -1.44 10.66
N LYS A 139 -3.36 -1.61 10.65
CA LYS A 139 -4.11 -2.56 11.46
C LYS A 139 -4.53 -3.73 10.59
N HIS A 140 -4.26 -4.95 11.07
CA HIS A 140 -4.52 -6.20 10.35
C HIS A 140 -5.77 -6.89 10.86
N MET A 141 -6.80 -7.02 10.02
CA MET A 141 -8.04 -7.69 10.42
C MET A 141 -7.82 -9.19 10.70
N CYS A 142 -6.84 -9.81 10.04
CA CYS A 142 -6.47 -11.21 10.32
C CYS A 142 -5.93 -11.44 11.75
N MET A 143 -5.48 -10.40 12.42
CA MET A 143 -5.00 -10.42 13.79
C MET A 143 -6.04 -9.88 14.78
N MET A 144 -6.90 -8.95 14.33
CA MET A 144 -7.85 -8.25 15.22
C MET A 144 -9.13 -9.05 15.45
N MET A 145 -9.75 -9.61 14.39
CA MET A 145 -11.07 -10.23 14.46
C MET A 145 -11.03 -11.75 14.64
N ARG A 146 -9.87 -12.35 14.57
CA ARG A 146 -9.59 -13.77 14.80
C ARG A 146 -8.11 -13.98 15.12
N GLY A 147 -7.71 -15.23 15.45
CA GLY A 147 -6.34 -15.58 15.83
C GLY A 147 -6.02 -15.08 17.22
N VAL A 148 -5.16 -14.08 17.35
CA VAL A 148 -4.75 -13.52 18.65
C VAL A 148 -5.71 -12.47 19.22
N GLU A 149 -6.65 -11.98 18.42
CA GLU A 149 -7.73 -11.06 18.82
C GLU A 149 -7.25 -9.78 19.53
N LYS A 150 -6.16 -9.18 19.02
CA LYS A 150 -5.57 -7.95 19.58
C LYS A 150 -6.00 -6.72 18.79
N GLN A 151 -7.07 -6.07 19.24
CA GLN A 151 -7.72 -4.95 18.54
C GLN A 151 -6.90 -3.65 18.55
N ASN A 152 -6.07 -3.43 19.58
CA ASN A 152 -5.31 -2.19 19.76
C ASN A 152 -3.89 -2.27 19.18
N SER A 153 -3.48 -3.43 18.63
CA SER A 153 -2.16 -3.54 18.01
C SER A 153 -2.15 -2.99 16.60
N SER A 154 -1.09 -2.27 16.28
CA SER A 154 -0.75 -1.85 14.93
C SER A 154 0.64 -2.38 14.56
N MET A 155 0.89 -2.55 13.28
CA MET A 155 2.18 -2.94 12.74
C MET A 155 2.81 -1.75 12.04
N LYS A 156 4.07 -1.46 12.36
CA LYS A 156 4.88 -0.48 11.63
C LYS A 156 6.02 -1.18 10.90
N THR A 157 6.16 -0.88 9.63
CA THR A 157 7.28 -1.32 8.79
C THR A 157 7.98 -0.13 8.19
N SER A 158 9.28 -0.24 7.98
CA SER A 158 10.07 0.82 7.35
C SER A 158 11.04 0.25 6.33
N SER A 159 11.21 0.94 5.21
CA SER A 159 12.24 0.69 4.22
C SER A 159 13.02 1.97 3.97
N MET A 160 14.34 1.90 4.14
CA MET A 160 15.26 3.02 3.95
C MET A 160 16.30 2.64 2.89
N LEU A 161 16.32 3.35 1.78
CA LEU A 161 17.19 3.09 0.63
C LEU A 161 18.11 4.28 0.36
N GLY A 162 19.31 4.00 -0.19
CA GLY A 162 20.29 5.02 -0.51
C GLY A 162 20.67 5.84 0.71
N ILE A 163 20.66 7.16 0.59
CA ILE A 163 21.06 8.10 1.65
C ILE A 163 20.22 7.97 2.93
N PHE A 164 18.95 7.56 2.85
CA PHE A 164 18.14 7.29 4.05
C PHE A 164 18.69 6.13 4.88
N ARG A 165 19.40 5.19 4.27
CA ARG A 165 20.06 4.08 4.97
C ARG A 165 21.44 4.46 5.47
N THR A 166 22.23 5.18 4.66
CA THR A 166 23.65 5.43 4.92
C THR A 166 23.91 6.67 5.76
N ASN A 167 23.00 7.67 5.75
CA ASN A 167 23.14 8.91 6.51
C ASN A 167 22.14 8.96 7.67
N GLN A 168 22.68 9.01 8.90
CA GLN A 168 21.88 9.03 10.11
C GLN A 168 21.05 10.31 10.27
N SER A 169 21.58 11.47 9.84
CA SER A 169 20.87 12.75 9.93
C SER A 169 19.66 12.79 9.01
N THR A 170 19.80 12.33 7.75
CA THR A 170 18.69 12.22 6.79
C THR A 170 17.59 11.29 7.32
N ARG A 171 17.99 10.16 7.90
CA ARG A 171 17.02 9.23 8.52
C ARG A 171 16.33 9.87 9.71
N ALA A 172 17.06 10.57 10.58
CA ALA A 172 16.48 11.23 11.75
C ALA A 172 15.51 12.34 11.38
N GLU A 173 15.83 13.14 10.35
CA GLU A 173 14.95 14.15 9.80
C GLU A 173 13.64 13.54 9.29
N PHE A 174 13.72 12.48 8.48
CA PHE A 174 12.53 11.78 7.98
C PHE A 174 11.65 11.26 9.13
N LEU A 175 12.25 10.58 10.11
CA LEU A 175 11.51 10.05 11.25
C LEU A 175 10.86 11.16 12.08
N SER A 176 11.52 12.30 12.25
CA SER A 176 10.98 13.48 12.94
C SER A 176 9.78 14.06 12.17
N LEU A 177 9.89 14.21 10.86
CA LEU A 177 8.83 14.75 10.02
C LEU A 177 7.59 13.81 9.93
N VAL A 178 7.80 12.51 10.00
CA VAL A 178 6.69 11.52 10.05
C VAL A 178 6.00 11.54 11.41
N GLY A 179 6.75 11.63 12.49
CA GLY A 179 6.23 11.56 13.87
C GLY A 179 5.57 12.84 14.38
N SER A 180 5.66 13.94 13.63
CA SER A 180 5.11 15.27 13.99
C SER A 180 3.66 15.43 13.55
#